data_866bdd5014286b39730843cae0c29cd8
#
_entry.id   866bdd5014286b39730843cae0c29cd8
#
_cell.length_a   1.000
_cell.length_b   1.000
_cell.length_c   1.000
_cell.angle_alpha   90.00
_cell.angle_beta   90.00
_cell.angle_gamma   90.00
#
_symmetry.space_group_name_H-M   'P 1'
#
loop_
_entity.id
_entity.type
_entity.pdbx_description
1 polymer ?
#
loop_
_entity_poly.entity_id
_entity_poly.type
_entity_poly.pdbx_seq_one_letter_code
_entity_poly.pdbx_strand_id
1 'polypeptide(L)'
;MENAISGIGFGLKSERASIQFSGRFVGDVLNVEALSPSGEFEWRLPPSKSHTIRFLALAAQGESECRLRFEGFLGADVESMARCLEAMGVEIEREAGSWLVRPPEEGLRAPEGVLDCGNSGAAARILTVMAANLEVSVTIDGDESLRRRSSPGLAEVLRELGCQVSSDGLPCEVCGPVSGGSAVLDVSASSQPLTALVLASPGFAGAVELVLEGQAVSRGYGAMSFDIAARCGSPNRIAEPLSLVPWRVEVPEVVDIPPELSLFPLAILLEIIHDDLRLNTTLPTYXPLMLIAIDAIDRADGGEVDLSDASDLVTPAAAWLALTSGGTLTGIAHARGKESDRIAGTIEMLXTFGLEAQESADGMVXXGGQSLHRPIEPIETHMDHRLAMTAMVLASKVGGVIVGAEISEVTHPGFVXQLLALGTXQ
;
A
#
# COMPACT_ATOMS: atom_id res chain seq x y z
N MET A 1 27.91 18.27 -31.32
CA MET A 1 27.13 17.06 -31.20
C MET A 1 27.28 16.52 -29.79
N GLU A 2 26.84 17.33 -28.86
CA GLU A 2 26.72 16.99 -27.42
C GLU A 2 25.46 17.70 -26.97
N ASN A 3 24.72 17.08 -26.16
CA ASN A 3 23.48 17.48 -25.50
C ASN A 3 22.25 16.77 -26.05
N ALA A 4 22.01 15.62 -25.47
CA ALA A 4 20.66 15.12 -25.30
C ALA A 4 20.69 13.83 -24.47
N ILE A 5 20.97 13.92 -23.20
CA ILE A 5 20.46 13.00 -22.19
C ILE A 5 20.76 13.63 -20.82
N SER A 6 19.95 14.54 -20.42
CA SER A 6 19.93 14.94 -19.01
C SER A 6 18.50 15.36 -18.71
N GLY A 7 17.89 14.68 -17.80
CA GLY A 7 16.64 15.14 -17.23
C GLY A 7 15.46 14.18 -17.30
N ILE A 8 15.61 13.03 -16.68
CA ILE A 8 14.42 12.33 -16.25
C ILE A 8 14.34 12.59 -14.75
N GLY A 9 13.86 13.77 -14.42
CA GLY A 9 13.54 14.11 -13.05
C GLY A 9 12.14 13.62 -12.74
N PHE A 10 12.04 12.75 -11.76
CA PHE A 10 10.75 12.29 -11.28
C PHE A 10 10.10 13.35 -10.40
N GLY A 11 9.39 14.26 -11.03
CA GLY A 11 8.49 15.15 -10.35
C GLY A 11 7.23 15.22 -11.17
N LEU A 12 6.10 14.87 -10.57
CA LEU A 12 4.81 15.10 -11.18
C LEU A 12 4.62 16.60 -11.36
N LYS A 13 5.23 17.14 -12.38
CA LYS A 13 4.92 18.48 -12.81
C LYS A 13 4.06 18.37 -14.09
N SER A 14 3.16 19.29 -14.20
CA SER A 14 2.19 19.39 -15.29
C SER A 14 2.78 19.27 -16.71
N GLU A 15 4.10 19.36 -16.82
CA GLU A 15 4.79 19.31 -18.11
C GLU A 15 4.83 17.90 -18.75
N ARG A 16 4.53 16.85 -18.00
CA ARG A 16 4.46 15.49 -18.58
C ARG A 16 3.12 15.21 -19.26
N ALA A 17 2.17 16.12 -19.12
CA ALA A 17 0.85 15.97 -19.72
C ALA A 17 0.81 16.32 -21.20
N SER A 18 1.97 16.51 -21.84
CA SER A 18 2.02 16.85 -23.27
C SER A 18 1.98 15.64 -24.20
N ILE A 19 1.90 14.42 -23.64
CA ILE A 19 1.70 13.23 -24.47
C ILE A 19 0.22 13.17 -24.82
N GLN A 20 -0.09 13.25 -26.09
CA GLN A 20 -1.47 13.23 -26.58
C GLN A 20 -2.05 11.82 -26.51
N PHE A 21 -2.46 11.45 -25.32
CA PHE A 21 -3.30 10.26 -25.10
C PHE A 21 -4.76 10.70 -24.96
N SER A 22 -5.65 9.75 -24.77
CA SER A 22 -7.07 9.99 -24.52
C SER A 22 -7.35 10.61 -23.14
N GLY A 23 -6.32 11.00 -22.41
CA GLY A 23 -6.41 11.68 -21.13
C GLY A 23 -5.51 12.90 -21.06
N ARG A 24 -5.88 13.86 -20.23
CA ARG A 24 -5.14 15.12 -20.06
C ARG A 24 -5.22 15.57 -18.59
N PHE A 25 -4.06 15.92 -18.05
CA PHE A 25 -4.01 16.60 -16.75
C PHE A 25 -4.15 18.11 -16.95
N VAL A 26 -5.01 18.72 -16.16
CA VAL A 26 -5.17 20.17 -16.09
C VAL A 26 -5.20 20.52 -14.60
N GLY A 27 -4.07 21.00 -14.08
CA GLY A 27 -3.90 21.15 -12.64
C GLY A 27 -3.85 19.77 -11.98
N ASP A 28 -4.65 19.56 -10.98
CA ASP A 28 -4.72 18.30 -10.24
C ASP A 28 -5.85 17.38 -10.76
N VAL A 29 -6.27 17.58 -12.02
CA VAL A 29 -7.44 16.92 -12.59
C VAL A 29 -7.03 16.13 -13.84
N LEU A 30 -7.43 14.86 -13.90
CA LEU A 30 -7.24 14.01 -15.08
C LEU A 30 -8.57 13.84 -15.80
N ASN A 31 -8.62 14.27 -17.06
CA ASN A 31 -9.78 14.01 -17.93
C ASN A 31 -9.52 12.72 -18.69
N VAL A 32 -10.33 11.70 -18.44
CA VAL A 32 -10.26 10.40 -19.12
C VAL A 32 -11.36 10.37 -20.18
N GLU A 33 -10.97 10.22 -21.43
CA GLU A 33 -11.93 9.99 -22.51
C GLU A 33 -12.30 8.51 -22.57
N ALA A 34 -13.49 8.19 -23.04
CA ALA A 34 -13.90 6.80 -23.21
C ALA A 34 -13.01 6.10 -24.23
N LEU A 35 -12.53 4.92 -23.89
CA LEU A 35 -11.67 4.10 -24.74
C LEU A 35 -12.48 2.94 -25.33
N SER A 36 -11.98 2.36 -26.41
CA SER A 36 -12.52 1.15 -27.01
C SER A 36 -11.38 0.18 -27.32
N PRO A 37 -10.65 -0.25 -26.30
CA PRO A 37 -9.52 -1.16 -26.52
C PRO A 37 -9.99 -2.52 -27.01
N SER A 38 -9.21 -3.13 -27.90
CA SER A 38 -9.47 -4.48 -28.41
C SER A 38 -8.17 -5.20 -28.64
N GLY A 39 -8.16 -6.52 -28.40
CA GLY A 39 -6.97 -7.35 -28.59
C GLY A 39 -6.30 -7.72 -27.28
N GLU A 40 -5.08 -8.23 -27.40
CA GLU A 40 -4.30 -8.69 -26.25
C GLU A 40 -3.19 -7.70 -25.91
N PHE A 41 -3.05 -7.37 -24.63
CA PHE A 41 -2.03 -6.43 -24.15
C PHE A 41 -1.34 -7.01 -22.92
N GLU A 42 -0.07 -6.69 -22.76
CA GLU A 42 0.65 -6.95 -21.52
C GLU A 42 0.20 -5.92 -20.48
N TRP A 43 -0.27 -6.41 -19.33
CA TRP A 43 -0.61 -5.53 -18.20
C TRP A 43 0.35 -5.81 -17.06
N ARG A 44 1.13 -4.82 -16.70
CA ARG A 44 2.16 -4.97 -15.67
C ARG A 44 1.68 -4.44 -14.34
N LEU A 45 1.79 -5.31 -13.34
CA LEU A 45 1.60 -4.90 -11.95
C LEU A 45 2.91 -4.30 -11.44
N PRO A 46 2.85 -3.26 -10.61
CA PRO A 46 4.08 -2.71 -10.04
C PRO A 46 4.67 -3.68 -9.02
N PRO A 47 5.94 -3.48 -8.61
CA PRO A 47 6.50 -4.30 -7.53
C PRO A 47 5.72 -4.10 -6.24
N SER A 48 5.61 -5.15 -5.44
CA SER A 48 4.86 -5.11 -4.19
C SER A 48 5.44 -4.10 -3.21
N LYS A 49 4.67 -3.07 -2.92
CA LYS A 49 4.98 -2.06 -1.91
C LYS A 49 5.21 -2.73 -0.55
N SER A 50 4.32 -3.65 -0.19
CA SER A 50 4.35 -4.31 1.13
C SER A 50 5.62 -5.14 1.35
N HIS A 51 6.06 -5.87 0.33
CA HIS A 51 7.32 -6.62 0.41
C HIS A 51 8.52 -5.66 0.47
N THR A 52 8.52 -4.66 -0.40
CA THR A 52 9.67 -3.75 -0.52
C THR A 52 9.91 -2.97 0.77
N ILE A 53 8.85 -2.40 1.37
CA ILE A 53 8.97 -1.64 2.62
C ILE A 53 9.53 -2.54 3.74
N ARG A 54 9.06 -3.80 3.81
CA ARG A 54 9.52 -4.73 4.84
C ARG A 54 10.99 -5.11 4.67
N PHE A 55 11.41 -5.42 3.44
CA PHE A 55 12.82 -5.73 3.18
C PHE A 55 13.72 -4.50 3.41
N LEU A 56 13.26 -3.30 3.04
CA LEU A 56 14.01 -2.07 3.33
C LEU A 56 14.21 -1.90 4.84
N ALA A 57 13.17 -2.11 5.63
CA ALA A 57 13.25 -1.99 7.09
C ALA A 57 14.25 -2.97 7.69
N LEU A 58 14.26 -4.22 7.22
CA LEU A 58 15.19 -5.22 7.74
C LEU A 58 16.61 -5.02 7.21
N ALA A 59 16.77 -4.72 5.93
CA ALA A 59 18.10 -4.45 5.35
C ALA A 59 18.78 -3.26 6.05
N ALA A 60 17.99 -2.26 6.45
CA ALA A 60 18.52 -1.11 7.19
C ALA A 60 19.12 -1.47 8.55
N GLN A 61 18.68 -2.59 9.12
CA GLN A 61 19.11 -3.06 10.46
C GLN A 61 20.11 -4.20 10.39
N GLY A 62 20.51 -4.61 9.18
CA GLY A 62 21.46 -5.70 8.99
C GLY A 62 22.91 -5.24 9.05
N GLU A 63 23.80 -6.15 8.67
CA GLU A 63 25.25 -5.89 8.63
C GLU A 63 25.82 -6.03 7.22
N SER A 64 25.03 -6.54 6.27
CA SER A 64 25.46 -6.79 4.89
C SER A 64 24.54 -6.07 3.92
N GLU A 65 25.06 -5.76 2.74
CA GLU A 65 24.25 -5.16 1.68
C GLU A 65 23.24 -6.17 1.14
N CYS A 66 22.12 -5.66 0.64
CA CYS A 66 21.05 -6.45 0.07
C CYS A 66 20.58 -5.79 -1.24
N ARG A 67 20.49 -6.58 -2.30
CA ARG A 67 19.99 -6.10 -3.60
C ARG A 67 18.53 -6.52 -3.77
N LEU A 68 17.66 -5.52 -3.86
CA LEU A 68 16.24 -5.75 -4.16
C LEU A 68 16.03 -5.64 -5.66
N ARG A 69 15.58 -6.71 -6.31
CA ARG A 69 15.31 -6.72 -7.76
C ARG A 69 13.81 -6.70 -7.99
N PHE A 70 13.37 -5.99 -9.02
CA PHE A 70 11.93 -5.83 -9.30
C PHE A 70 11.71 -5.47 -10.76
N GLU A 71 10.49 -5.71 -11.24
CA GLU A 71 10.06 -5.26 -12.56
C GLU A 71 9.19 -4.01 -12.42
N GLY A 72 9.41 -3.01 -13.26
CA GLY A 72 8.66 -1.76 -13.21
C GLY A 72 9.29 -0.74 -12.27
N PHE A 73 8.47 0.07 -11.64
CA PHE A 73 8.90 1.20 -10.80
C PHE A 73 8.28 1.12 -9.42
N LEU A 74 9.08 1.43 -8.43
CA LEU A 74 8.62 1.51 -7.05
C LEU A 74 7.84 2.82 -6.84
N GLY A 75 6.78 2.77 -6.05
CA GLY A 75 5.91 3.91 -5.81
C GLY A 75 6.42 4.89 -4.78
N ALA A 76 5.72 6.02 -4.66
CA ALA A 76 6.10 7.10 -3.75
C ALA A 76 6.14 6.67 -2.28
N ASP A 77 5.29 5.71 -1.88
CA ASP A 77 5.32 5.18 -0.51
C ASP A 77 6.65 4.48 -0.20
N VAL A 78 7.18 3.72 -1.15
CA VAL A 78 8.47 3.05 -0.99
C VAL A 78 9.60 4.07 -0.97
N GLU A 79 9.51 5.07 -1.85
CA GLU A 79 10.51 6.15 -1.90
C GLU A 79 10.53 6.95 -0.59
N SER A 80 9.36 7.20 0.02
CA SER A 80 9.28 7.86 1.33
C SER A 80 9.99 7.05 2.40
N MET A 81 9.76 5.72 2.44
CA MET A 81 10.46 4.84 3.37
C MET A 81 11.97 4.91 3.16
N ALA A 82 12.40 4.84 1.90
CA ALA A 82 13.82 4.86 1.54
C ALA A 82 14.50 6.18 1.99
N ARG A 83 13.86 7.32 1.72
CA ARG A 83 14.40 8.63 2.14
C ARG A 83 14.54 8.73 3.65
N CYS A 84 13.55 8.21 4.39
CA CYS A 84 13.62 8.21 5.85
C CYS A 84 14.78 7.34 6.35
N LEU A 85 14.99 6.17 5.75
CA LEU A 85 16.10 5.29 6.11
C LEU A 85 17.44 5.95 5.76
N GLU A 86 17.54 6.63 4.64
CA GLU A 86 18.74 7.39 4.26
C GLU A 86 19.04 8.48 5.29
N ALA A 87 18.01 9.16 5.79
CA ALA A 87 18.18 10.16 6.86
C ALA A 87 18.71 9.51 8.16
N MET A 88 18.49 8.21 8.33
CA MET A 88 18.99 7.44 9.49
C MET A 88 20.32 6.74 9.23
N GLY A 89 20.96 7.01 8.08
CA GLY A 89 22.31 6.54 7.79
C GLY A 89 22.42 5.42 6.76
N VAL A 90 21.30 4.92 6.25
CA VAL A 90 21.31 3.87 5.24
C VAL A 90 21.71 4.47 3.89
N GLU A 91 22.49 3.73 3.11
CA GLU A 91 22.86 4.12 1.75
C GLU A 91 22.05 3.28 0.78
N ILE A 92 21.31 3.93 -0.13
CA ILE A 92 20.48 3.23 -1.11
C ILE A 92 20.89 3.68 -2.51
N GLU A 93 21.44 2.75 -3.27
CA GLU A 93 21.83 2.99 -4.65
C GLU A 93 20.71 2.49 -5.57
N ARG A 94 20.10 3.43 -6.30
CA ARG A 94 18.92 3.15 -7.13
C ARG A 94 19.34 2.95 -8.58
N GLU A 95 19.03 1.77 -9.11
CA GLU A 95 19.21 1.44 -10.52
C GLU A 95 17.87 1.00 -11.12
N ALA A 96 17.75 1.04 -12.43
CA ALA A 96 16.54 0.53 -13.08
C ALA A 96 16.37 -0.97 -12.77
N GLY A 97 15.24 -1.32 -12.14
CA GLY A 97 14.95 -2.70 -11.79
C GLY A 97 15.69 -3.24 -10.58
N SER A 98 16.52 -2.46 -9.91
CA SER A 98 17.14 -2.92 -8.67
C SER A 98 17.63 -1.79 -7.78
N TRP A 99 17.51 -1.99 -6.48
CA TRP A 99 18.06 -1.07 -5.48
C TRP A 99 19.04 -1.85 -4.61
N LEU A 100 20.23 -1.29 -4.39
CA LEU A 100 21.23 -1.87 -3.49
C LEU A 100 21.17 -1.10 -2.17
N VAL A 101 20.86 -1.80 -1.08
CA VAL A 101 20.68 -1.22 0.25
C VAL A 101 21.90 -1.59 1.09
N ARG A 102 22.59 -0.58 1.63
CA ARG A 102 23.74 -0.77 2.52
C ARG A 102 23.42 -0.19 3.89
N PRO A 103 23.35 -1.05 4.93
CA PRO A 103 23.12 -0.53 6.28
C PRO A 103 24.33 0.24 6.79
N PRO A 104 24.14 1.21 7.71
CA PRO A 104 25.29 1.90 8.31
C PRO A 104 26.07 0.97 9.24
N GLU A 105 27.40 1.05 9.19
CA GLU A 105 28.30 0.16 9.96
C GLU A 105 28.07 0.24 11.47
N GLU A 106 27.73 1.41 11.98
CA GLU A 106 27.53 1.64 13.41
C GLU A 106 26.05 1.58 13.83
N GLY A 107 25.18 1.07 12.95
CA GLY A 107 23.74 1.01 13.19
C GLY A 107 23.02 2.31 12.86
N LEU A 108 21.72 2.27 12.87
CA LEU A 108 20.88 3.43 12.55
C LEU A 108 21.11 4.58 13.52
N ARG A 109 21.12 5.79 13.02
CA ARG A 109 21.30 6.99 13.83
C ARG A 109 20.10 7.93 13.71
N ALA A 110 19.96 8.82 14.68
CA ALA A 110 18.87 9.80 14.65
C ALA A 110 19.03 10.71 13.41
N PRO A 111 17.93 11.01 12.71
CA PRO A 111 18.00 11.94 11.59
C PRO A 111 18.21 13.38 12.09
N GLU A 112 18.72 14.25 11.21
CA GLU A 112 18.89 15.67 11.53
C GLU A 112 17.54 16.41 11.57
N GLY A 113 16.53 15.90 10.87
CA GLY A 113 15.21 16.54 10.81
C GLY A 113 14.08 15.53 10.96
N VAL A 114 12.91 15.93 10.54
CA VAL A 114 11.70 15.12 10.60
C VAL A 114 11.78 13.98 9.59
N LEU A 115 11.36 12.79 9.98
CA LEU A 115 11.15 11.68 9.05
C LEU A 115 9.78 11.87 8.39
N ASP A 116 9.78 12.31 7.14
CA ASP A 116 8.54 12.56 6.39
C ASP A 116 8.16 11.30 5.63
N CYS A 117 7.11 10.63 6.10
CA CYS A 117 6.61 9.37 5.53
C CYS A 117 5.63 9.58 4.37
N GLY A 118 5.40 10.83 3.95
CA GLY A 118 4.47 11.11 2.86
C GLY A 118 3.07 10.59 3.16
N ASN A 119 2.52 9.76 2.27
CA ASN A 119 1.18 9.16 2.45
C ASN A 119 1.25 7.77 3.09
N SER A 120 2.45 7.25 3.36
CA SER A 120 2.66 5.85 3.72
C SER A 120 2.40 5.54 5.20
N GLY A 121 1.25 4.99 5.51
CA GLY A 121 0.93 4.53 6.87
C GLY A 121 1.88 3.41 7.33
N ALA A 122 2.22 2.48 6.45
CA ALA A 122 3.13 1.39 6.80
C ALA A 122 4.52 1.94 7.17
N ALA A 123 5.06 2.85 6.35
CA ALA A 123 6.36 3.46 6.64
C ALA A 123 6.31 4.21 7.98
N ALA A 124 5.26 4.99 8.22
CA ALA A 124 5.13 5.76 9.46
C ALA A 124 5.15 4.86 10.70
N ARG A 125 4.37 3.77 10.69
CA ARG A 125 4.30 2.86 11.85
C ARG A 125 5.63 2.13 12.05
N ILE A 126 6.22 1.60 10.98
CA ILE A 126 7.50 0.88 11.05
C ILE A 126 8.61 1.82 11.55
N LEU A 127 8.71 3.02 10.97
CA LEU A 127 9.74 3.98 11.35
C LEU A 127 9.55 4.49 12.78
N THR A 128 8.31 4.61 13.25
CA THR A 128 8.04 4.99 14.64
C THR A 128 8.67 3.97 15.60
N VAL A 129 8.52 2.67 15.34
CA VAL A 129 9.10 1.66 16.23
C VAL A 129 10.62 1.54 16.02
N MET A 130 11.10 1.67 14.78
CA MET A 130 12.56 1.68 14.54
C MET A 130 13.23 2.86 15.26
N ALA A 131 12.60 4.04 15.21
CA ALA A 131 13.09 5.23 15.92
C ALA A 131 13.01 5.06 17.44
N ALA A 132 11.99 4.32 17.92
CA ALA A 132 11.84 4.00 19.35
C ALA A 132 12.98 3.10 19.87
N ASN A 133 13.79 2.52 18.98
CA ASN A 133 14.99 1.78 19.40
C ASN A 133 16.17 2.72 19.74
N LEU A 134 16.02 4.02 19.41
CA LEU A 134 17.07 5.01 19.67
C LEU A 134 16.82 5.73 21.00
N GLU A 135 17.89 6.13 21.65
CA GLU A 135 17.83 6.86 22.93
C GLU A 135 17.86 8.38 22.73
N VAL A 136 17.35 8.84 21.59
CA VAL A 136 17.21 10.26 21.24
C VAL A 136 15.84 10.46 20.61
N SER A 137 15.29 11.65 20.79
CA SER A 137 13.98 11.98 20.24
C SER A 137 14.02 12.09 18.72
N VAL A 138 13.08 11.43 18.06
CA VAL A 138 12.91 11.47 16.60
C VAL A 138 11.48 11.88 16.30
N THR A 139 11.29 12.80 15.35
CA THR A 139 9.95 13.21 14.91
C THR A 139 9.57 12.49 13.63
N ILE A 140 8.40 11.87 13.67
CA ILE A 140 7.79 11.20 12.52
C ILE A 140 6.61 12.06 12.05
N ASP A 141 6.46 12.25 10.74
CA ASP A 141 5.37 13.03 10.19
C ASP A 141 5.01 12.52 8.80
N GLY A 142 4.02 13.14 8.17
CA GLY A 142 3.58 12.79 6.83
C GLY A 142 2.62 13.83 6.28
N ASP A 143 1.92 13.48 5.22
CA ASP A 143 1.01 14.40 4.56
C ASP A 143 -0.29 14.55 5.35
N GLU A 144 -1.16 15.43 4.88
CA GLU A 144 -2.45 15.73 5.54
C GLU A 144 -3.32 14.48 5.70
N SER A 145 -3.33 13.60 4.70
CA SER A 145 -4.09 12.35 4.77
C SER A 145 -3.52 11.44 5.88
N LEU A 146 -2.20 11.30 5.94
CA LEU A 146 -1.56 10.46 6.95
C LEU A 146 -1.75 11.03 8.36
N ARG A 147 -1.72 12.35 8.51
CA ARG A 147 -1.97 13.02 9.79
C ARG A 147 -3.37 12.77 10.35
N ARG A 148 -4.35 12.50 9.48
CA ARG A 148 -5.73 12.17 9.91
C ARG A 148 -5.86 10.74 10.44
N ARG A 149 -4.84 9.89 10.22
CA ARG A 149 -4.86 8.47 10.63
C ARG A 149 -4.06 8.31 11.93
N SER A 150 -4.73 7.99 13.02
CA SER A 150 -4.05 7.76 14.30
C SER A 150 -3.69 6.28 14.47
N SER A 151 -2.81 6.01 15.41
CA SER A 151 -2.40 4.64 15.74
C SER A 151 -2.29 4.50 17.27
N PRO A 152 -3.40 4.70 17.99
CA PRO A 152 -3.34 4.73 19.46
C PRO A 152 -2.80 3.44 20.08
N GLY A 153 -3.17 2.29 19.55
CA GLY A 153 -2.67 1.01 20.07
C GLY A 153 -1.16 0.89 20.00
N LEU A 154 -0.54 1.39 18.92
CA LEU A 154 0.92 1.36 18.79
C LEU A 154 1.58 2.29 19.81
N ALA A 155 1.07 3.50 19.96
CA ALA A 155 1.61 4.47 20.92
C ALA A 155 1.52 3.93 22.35
N GLU A 156 0.39 3.34 22.71
CA GLU A 156 0.18 2.74 24.04
C GLU A 156 1.19 1.61 24.30
N VAL A 157 1.35 0.71 23.33
CA VAL A 157 2.32 -0.39 23.46
C VAL A 157 3.74 0.17 23.69
N LEU A 158 4.15 1.16 22.91
CA LEU A 158 5.48 1.75 23.05
C LEU A 158 5.67 2.41 24.44
N ARG A 159 4.64 3.09 24.96
CA ARG A 159 4.68 3.68 26.31
C ARG A 159 4.80 2.60 27.37
N GLU A 160 4.05 1.51 27.24
CA GLU A 160 4.12 0.36 28.18
C GLU A 160 5.50 -0.29 28.13
N LEU A 161 6.18 -0.23 26.98
CA LEU A 161 7.52 -0.82 26.82
C LEU A 161 8.67 0.15 27.14
N GLY A 162 8.33 1.29 27.74
CA GLY A 162 9.34 2.23 28.28
C GLY A 162 9.69 3.41 27.40
N CYS A 163 9.02 3.56 26.26
CA CYS A 163 9.30 4.68 25.34
C CYS A 163 8.50 5.93 25.69
N GLN A 164 9.02 7.08 25.30
CA GLN A 164 8.27 8.34 25.33
C GLN A 164 7.66 8.54 23.94
N VAL A 165 6.34 8.72 23.89
CA VAL A 165 5.60 8.93 22.65
C VAL A 165 4.67 10.12 22.85
N SER A 166 4.84 11.17 22.06
CA SER A 166 4.15 12.45 22.27
C SER A 166 2.70 12.48 21.84
N SER A 167 2.30 11.58 20.92
CA SER A 167 0.97 11.61 20.29
C SER A 167 0.60 10.26 19.73
N ASP A 168 -0.69 9.97 19.66
CA ASP A 168 -1.21 8.80 18.95
C ASP A 168 -1.29 9.01 17.43
N GLY A 169 -1.20 10.25 17.01
CA GLY A 169 -1.22 10.65 15.59
C GLY A 169 0.06 11.39 15.22
N LEU A 170 0.09 11.92 13.99
CA LEU A 170 1.25 12.64 13.47
C LEU A 170 1.01 14.15 13.46
N PRO A 171 2.04 14.97 13.62
CA PRO A 171 3.43 14.57 13.89
C PRO A 171 3.60 13.97 15.29
N CYS A 172 4.54 13.05 15.43
CA CYS A 172 4.78 12.34 16.68
C CYS A 172 6.28 12.33 16.99
N GLU A 173 6.64 12.67 18.24
CA GLU A 173 8.01 12.48 18.72
C GLU A 173 8.08 11.16 19.49
N VAL A 174 9.10 10.36 19.21
CA VAL A 174 9.32 9.10 19.90
C VAL A 174 10.78 9.02 20.37
N CYS A 175 10.95 8.49 21.57
CA CYS A 175 12.29 8.30 22.16
C CYS A 175 12.27 6.99 22.96
N GLY A 176 13.24 6.13 22.68
CA GLY A 176 13.37 4.84 23.34
C GLY A 176 14.38 4.84 24.47
N PRO A 177 14.87 3.66 24.81
CA PRO A 177 14.78 2.41 24.04
C PRO A 177 13.47 1.66 24.27
N VAL A 178 13.21 0.65 23.43
CA VAL A 178 12.17 -0.34 23.70
C VAL A 178 12.77 -1.31 24.72
N SER A 179 12.46 -1.09 25.98
CA SER A 179 13.14 -1.76 27.11
C SER A 179 12.78 -3.23 27.28
N GLY A 180 11.66 -3.64 26.67
CA GLY A 180 11.09 -4.96 26.89
C GLY A 180 9.98 -4.93 27.91
N GLY A 181 9.37 -6.06 28.16
CA GLY A 181 8.23 -6.17 29.08
C GLY A 181 7.01 -6.71 28.38
N SER A 182 5.84 -6.42 28.92
CA SER A 182 4.57 -6.92 28.40
C SER A 182 3.64 -5.77 28.01
N ALA A 183 2.88 -5.98 26.95
CA ALA A 183 1.90 -4.99 26.50
C ALA A 183 0.73 -5.70 25.83
N VAL A 184 -0.38 -4.97 25.65
CA VAL A 184 -1.57 -5.47 24.98
C VAL A 184 -1.71 -4.71 23.65
N LEU A 185 -1.90 -5.44 22.55
CA LEU A 185 -2.08 -4.85 21.23
C LEU A 185 -3.42 -5.25 20.62
N ASP A 186 -4.27 -4.28 20.35
CA ASP A 186 -5.52 -4.51 19.60
C ASP A 186 -5.20 -4.64 18.11
N VAL A 187 -5.51 -5.80 17.53
CA VAL A 187 -5.26 -6.10 16.12
C VAL A 187 -6.52 -6.01 15.26
N SER A 188 -7.62 -5.50 15.82
CA SER A 188 -8.91 -5.47 15.11
C SER A 188 -9.05 -4.33 14.11
N ALA A 189 -8.21 -3.30 14.20
CA ALA A 189 -8.28 -2.15 13.30
C ALA A 189 -7.25 -2.21 12.17
N SER A 190 -6.10 -2.82 12.41
CA SER A 190 -4.99 -2.81 11.43
C SER A 190 -3.92 -3.81 11.81
N SER A 191 -3.28 -4.39 10.79
CA SER A 191 -2.09 -5.23 10.97
C SER A 191 -0.79 -4.42 11.05
N GLN A 192 -0.84 -3.10 10.80
CA GLN A 192 0.37 -2.28 10.71
C GLN A 192 1.13 -2.14 12.04
N PRO A 193 0.47 -1.95 13.20
CA PRO A 193 1.21 -1.91 14.46
C PRO A 193 1.98 -3.21 14.75
N LEU A 194 1.36 -4.36 14.52
CA LEU A 194 2.05 -5.65 14.70
C LEU A 194 3.24 -5.76 13.73
N THR A 195 3.03 -5.42 12.47
CA THR A 195 4.10 -5.40 11.46
C THR A 195 5.28 -4.54 11.94
N ALA A 196 4.98 -3.34 12.46
CA ALA A 196 6.03 -2.41 12.92
C ALA A 196 6.84 -3.01 14.06
N LEU A 197 6.17 -3.63 15.03
CA LEU A 197 6.85 -4.25 16.17
C LEU A 197 7.73 -5.43 15.73
N VAL A 198 7.20 -6.28 14.84
CA VAL A 198 7.96 -7.44 14.31
C VAL A 198 9.22 -6.97 13.57
N LEU A 199 9.07 -6.00 12.67
CA LEU A 199 10.20 -5.56 11.82
C LEU A 199 11.24 -4.75 12.59
N ALA A 200 10.85 -4.05 13.66
CA ALA A 200 11.77 -3.27 14.47
C ALA A 200 12.36 -4.08 15.65
N SER A 201 11.89 -5.32 15.86
CA SER A 201 12.35 -6.15 16.99
C SER A 201 13.85 -6.43 17.02
N PRO A 202 14.59 -6.42 15.88
CA PRO A 202 16.05 -6.58 15.99
C PRO A 202 16.70 -5.57 16.95
N GLY A 203 16.19 -4.34 17.00
CA GLY A 203 16.77 -3.27 17.81
C GLY A 203 16.23 -3.15 19.24
N PHE A 204 15.34 -4.04 19.66
CA PHE A 204 14.78 -3.99 21.03
C PHE A 204 15.88 -4.21 22.07
N ALA A 205 15.82 -3.49 23.20
CA ALA A 205 16.76 -3.67 24.29
C ALA A 205 16.44 -4.89 25.14
N GLY A 206 15.19 -5.38 25.09
CA GLY A 206 14.78 -6.56 25.82
C GLY A 206 13.62 -7.28 25.13
N ALA A 207 13.29 -8.47 25.61
CA ALA A 207 12.19 -9.26 25.07
C ALA A 207 10.84 -8.57 25.35
N VAL A 208 9.96 -8.62 24.37
CA VAL A 208 8.62 -8.05 24.45
C VAL A 208 7.60 -9.18 24.38
N GLU A 209 6.67 -9.21 25.31
CA GLU A 209 5.54 -10.12 25.25
C GLU A 209 4.28 -9.34 24.92
N LEU A 210 3.58 -9.75 23.88
CA LEU A 210 2.34 -9.10 23.44
C LEU A 210 1.16 -10.04 23.62
N VAL A 211 0.12 -9.55 24.28
CA VAL A 211 -1.19 -10.18 24.24
C VAL A 211 -1.97 -9.50 23.12
N LEU A 212 -2.39 -10.27 22.12
CA LEU A 212 -3.15 -9.73 21.00
C LEU A 212 -4.64 -9.78 21.33
N GLU A 213 -5.32 -8.65 21.22
CA GLU A 213 -6.76 -8.55 21.50
C GLU A 213 -7.54 -8.20 20.24
N GLY A 214 -8.82 -8.60 20.23
CA GLY A 214 -9.71 -8.35 19.10
C GLY A 214 -9.56 -9.38 17.99
N GLN A 215 -10.46 -9.30 17.02
CA GLN A 215 -10.41 -10.18 15.86
C GLN A 215 -9.43 -9.60 14.83
N ALA A 216 -8.35 -10.30 14.59
CA ALA A 216 -7.30 -9.82 13.68
C ALA A 216 -7.83 -9.60 12.25
N VAL A 217 -7.45 -8.49 11.64
CA VAL A 217 -7.76 -8.16 10.25
C VAL A 217 -6.46 -8.07 9.46
N SER A 218 -6.57 -8.22 8.13
CA SER A 218 -5.41 -8.12 7.23
C SER A 218 -4.29 -9.07 7.69
N ARG A 219 -4.67 -10.26 8.13
CA ARG A 219 -3.74 -11.27 8.69
C ARG A 219 -2.63 -11.63 7.72
N GLY A 220 -2.90 -11.59 6.42
CA GLY A 220 -1.89 -11.86 5.40
C GLY A 220 -0.69 -10.92 5.49
N TYR A 221 -0.91 -9.65 5.83
CA TYR A 221 0.19 -8.69 5.99
C TYR A 221 1.00 -8.94 7.27
N GLY A 222 0.31 -9.35 8.34
CA GLY A 222 1.01 -9.77 9.56
C GLY A 222 1.88 -10.99 9.30
N ALA A 223 1.29 -12.02 8.70
CA ALA A 223 2.01 -13.26 8.35
C ALA A 223 3.21 -12.95 7.43
N MET A 224 3.01 -12.07 6.44
CA MET A 224 4.10 -11.63 5.54
C MET A 224 5.27 -11.04 6.33
N SER A 225 4.98 -10.26 7.37
CA SER A 225 6.03 -9.64 8.20
C SER A 225 6.85 -10.70 8.92
N PHE A 226 6.21 -11.72 9.49
CA PHE A 226 6.91 -12.84 10.13
C PHE A 226 7.71 -13.67 9.11
N ASP A 227 7.12 -13.95 7.95
CA ASP A 227 7.78 -14.74 6.90
C ASP A 227 9.04 -14.02 6.37
N ILE A 228 8.92 -12.73 6.09
CA ILE A 228 10.06 -11.93 5.61
C ILE A 228 11.13 -11.84 6.71
N ALA A 229 10.73 -11.60 7.96
CA ALA A 229 11.68 -11.59 9.07
C ALA A 229 12.39 -12.93 9.21
N ALA A 230 11.66 -14.05 9.08
CA ALA A 230 12.24 -15.40 9.15
C ALA A 230 13.28 -15.61 8.04
N ARG A 231 13.02 -15.11 6.83
CA ARG A 231 13.99 -15.16 5.71
C ARG A 231 15.26 -14.36 6.00
N CYS A 232 15.17 -13.40 6.93
CA CYS A 232 16.31 -12.57 7.35
C CYS A 232 16.91 -13.01 8.69
N GLY A 233 16.53 -14.21 9.18
CA GLY A 233 17.14 -14.81 10.36
C GLY A 233 16.38 -14.66 11.67
N SER A 234 15.16 -14.12 11.63
CA SER A 234 14.37 -13.92 12.86
C SER A 234 13.97 -15.24 13.53
N PRO A 235 14.16 -15.35 14.85
CA PRO A 235 13.61 -16.48 15.61
C PRO A 235 12.15 -16.28 15.99
N ASN A 236 11.62 -15.06 15.83
CA ASN A 236 10.27 -14.69 16.26
C ASN A 236 9.21 -15.37 15.41
N ARG A 237 8.18 -15.93 16.05
CA ARG A 237 7.11 -16.69 15.36
C ARG A 237 5.76 -16.26 15.92
N ILE A 238 4.73 -16.45 15.13
CA ILE A 238 3.35 -16.21 15.58
C ILE A 238 3.01 -17.22 16.67
N ALA A 239 2.57 -16.73 17.82
CA ALA A 239 2.25 -17.55 18.98
C ALA A 239 1.32 -16.76 19.94
N GLU A 240 0.76 -17.44 20.92
CA GLU A 240 -0.04 -16.80 21.98
C GLU A 240 0.43 -17.28 23.34
N PRO A 241 0.98 -16.37 24.16
CA PRO A 241 1.28 -14.97 23.86
C PRO A 241 2.38 -14.84 22.84
N LEU A 242 2.41 -13.71 22.13
CA LEU A 242 3.45 -13.45 21.15
C LEU A 242 4.70 -12.93 21.85
N SER A 243 5.83 -13.58 21.64
CA SER A 243 7.12 -13.11 22.18
C SER A 243 7.99 -12.61 21.04
N LEU A 244 8.45 -11.38 21.16
CA LEU A 244 9.40 -10.78 20.23
C LEU A 244 10.71 -10.53 20.97
N VAL A 245 11.75 -11.28 20.60
CA VAL A 245 13.08 -11.10 21.17
C VAL A 245 13.96 -10.33 20.20
N PRO A 246 14.98 -9.58 20.68
CA PRO A 246 15.95 -8.96 19.78
C PRO A 246 16.74 -10.04 19.05
N TRP A 247 17.19 -9.72 17.83
CA TRP A 247 17.90 -10.69 16.99
C TRP A 247 18.78 -9.97 15.98
N ARG A 248 19.74 -10.71 15.42
CA ARG A 248 20.67 -10.19 14.42
C ARG A 248 20.10 -10.43 13.02
N VAL A 249 19.98 -9.37 12.23
CA VAL A 249 19.40 -9.46 10.88
C VAL A 249 20.46 -9.96 9.90
N GLU A 250 20.11 -11.01 9.17
CA GLU A 250 20.94 -11.60 8.11
C GLU A 250 20.12 -11.59 6.81
N VAL A 251 20.19 -10.48 6.08
CA VAL A 251 19.42 -10.34 4.83
C VAL A 251 20.01 -11.21 3.72
N PRO A 252 19.15 -11.77 2.84
CA PRO A 252 19.68 -12.41 1.63
C PRO A 252 20.44 -11.40 0.77
N GLU A 253 21.48 -11.86 0.09
CA GLU A 253 22.27 -11.02 -0.80
C GLU A 253 21.41 -10.41 -1.91
N VAL A 254 20.43 -11.18 -2.42
CA VAL A 254 19.50 -10.75 -3.47
C VAL A 254 18.09 -11.17 -3.08
N VAL A 255 17.15 -10.24 -3.24
CA VAL A 255 15.71 -10.49 -3.01
C VAL A 255 14.95 -10.07 -4.27
N ASP A 256 14.15 -10.98 -4.80
CA ASP A 256 13.24 -10.67 -5.91
C ASP A 256 11.89 -10.23 -5.33
N ILE A 257 11.50 -9.01 -5.61
CA ILE A 257 10.24 -8.44 -5.12
C ILE A 257 9.10 -8.91 -6.04
N PRO A 258 8.06 -9.55 -5.49
CA PRO A 258 6.94 -10.02 -6.32
C PRO A 258 6.04 -8.86 -6.75
N PRO A 259 5.14 -9.11 -7.72
CA PRO A 259 4.18 -8.08 -8.14
C PRO A 259 3.15 -7.76 -7.06
N GLU A 260 2.56 -6.56 -7.14
CA GLU A 260 1.54 -6.07 -6.21
C GLU A 260 0.16 -6.65 -6.58
N LEU A 261 -0.15 -7.81 -6.01
CA LEU A 261 -1.36 -8.56 -6.37
C LEU A 261 -2.66 -7.85 -5.98
N SER A 262 -2.62 -6.93 -5.01
CA SER A 262 -3.83 -6.18 -4.62
C SER A 262 -4.34 -5.28 -5.75
N LEU A 263 -3.54 -5.06 -6.80
CA LEU A 263 -3.94 -4.28 -7.97
C LEU A 263 -4.39 -5.13 -9.15
N PHE A 264 -4.29 -6.46 -9.04
CA PHE A 264 -4.73 -7.36 -10.11
C PHE A 264 -6.24 -7.24 -10.44
N PRO A 265 -7.13 -7.00 -9.46
CA PRO A 265 -8.56 -6.80 -9.80
C PRO A 265 -8.82 -5.64 -10.75
N LEU A 266 -7.91 -4.66 -10.85
CA LEU A 266 -8.08 -3.57 -11.82
C LEU A 266 -7.94 -4.08 -13.26
N ALA A 267 -7.05 -5.05 -13.49
CA ALA A 267 -6.92 -5.70 -14.81
C ALA A 267 -8.19 -6.50 -15.13
N ILE A 268 -8.68 -7.25 -14.16
CA ILE A 268 -9.92 -8.02 -14.32
C ILE A 268 -11.10 -7.08 -14.62
N LEU A 269 -11.20 -5.98 -13.87
CA LEU A 269 -12.27 -5.00 -14.07
C LEU A 269 -12.19 -4.37 -15.48
N LEU A 270 -10.98 -4.11 -15.99
CA LEU A 270 -10.80 -3.64 -17.37
C LEU A 270 -11.36 -4.64 -18.38
N GLU A 271 -11.09 -5.94 -18.20
CA GLU A 271 -11.64 -6.97 -19.10
C GLU A 271 -13.14 -7.11 -18.98
N ILE A 272 -13.71 -6.89 -17.77
CA ILE A 272 -15.17 -6.92 -17.56
C ILE A 272 -15.85 -5.80 -18.33
N ILE A 273 -15.29 -4.60 -18.32
CA ILE A 273 -15.94 -3.44 -18.93
C ILE A 273 -15.59 -3.27 -20.41
N HIS A 274 -14.55 -3.94 -20.92
CA HIS A 274 -14.16 -3.87 -22.34
C HIS A 274 -14.15 -5.27 -22.94
N ASP A 275 -15.26 -5.68 -23.51
CA ASP A 275 -15.52 -7.06 -23.98
C ASP A 275 -14.43 -7.65 -24.89
N ASP A 276 -13.82 -6.81 -25.71
CA ASP A 276 -12.81 -7.23 -26.71
C ASP A 276 -11.37 -7.13 -26.21
N LEU A 277 -11.18 -6.77 -24.93
CA LEU A 277 -9.85 -6.60 -24.32
C LEU A 277 -9.45 -7.88 -23.58
N ARG A 278 -8.18 -8.27 -23.74
CA ARG A 278 -7.56 -9.33 -22.93
C ARG A 278 -6.23 -8.84 -22.40
N LEU A 279 -5.98 -9.05 -21.12
CA LEU A 279 -4.78 -8.55 -20.45
C LEU A 279 -3.93 -9.71 -19.92
N ASN A 280 -2.74 -9.84 -20.45
CA ASN A 280 -1.77 -10.82 -19.98
C ASN A 280 -1.00 -10.25 -18.81
N THR A 281 -1.23 -10.80 -17.62
CA THR A 281 -0.60 -10.35 -16.37
C THR A 281 0.24 -11.48 -15.79
N THR A 282 1.49 -11.17 -15.45
CA THR A 282 2.37 -12.16 -14.78
C THR A 282 1.96 -12.29 -13.32
N LEU A 283 1.57 -13.50 -12.93
CA LEU A 283 1.15 -13.82 -11.57
C LEU A 283 2.09 -14.87 -10.97
N PRO A 284 2.22 -14.93 -9.63
CA PRO A 284 3.02 -16.00 -9.01
C PRO A 284 2.38 -17.36 -9.17
N THR A 285 3.19 -18.39 -9.06
CA THR A 285 2.72 -19.79 -9.22
C THR A 285 2.12 -20.38 -7.95
N TYR A 286 2.05 -19.65 -6.86
CA TYR A 286 1.45 -20.05 -5.58
C TYR A 286 0.24 -19.16 -5.27
N UNK A 287 -0.71 -19.23 -4.47
CA UNK A 287 -1.61 -18.65 -4.26
C UNK A 287 -1.55 -18.00 -3.23
N PRO A 288 -1.13 -17.05 -3.02
CA PRO A 288 -1.20 -16.24 -1.81
C PRO A 288 -2.65 -15.86 -1.45
N LEU A 289 -2.83 -15.43 -0.21
CA LEU A 289 -4.18 -15.06 0.29
C LEU A 289 -4.87 -14.05 -0.62
N MET A 290 -4.11 -13.15 -1.22
CA MET A 290 -4.68 -12.13 -2.11
C MET A 290 -5.35 -12.75 -3.34
N LEU A 291 -4.73 -13.76 -3.97
CA LEU A 291 -5.34 -14.43 -5.11
C LEU A 291 -6.53 -15.29 -4.71
N ILE A 292 -6.50 -15.86 -3.49
CA ILE A 292 -7.65 -16.59 -2.94
C ILE A 292 -8.85 -15.65 -2.78
N ALA A 293 -8.62 -14.43 -2.27
CA ALA A 293 -9.67 -13.43 -2.12
C ALA A 293 -10.23 -12.98 -3.47
N ILE A 294 -9.36 -12.82 -4.47
CA ILE A 294 -9.78 -12.46 -5.84
C ILE A 294 -10.66 -13.57 -6.44
N ASP A 295 -10.26 -14.83 -6.27
CA ASP A 295 -11.05 -15.98 -6.72
C ASP A 295 -12.43 -16.03 -6.02
N ALA A 296 -12.47 -15.66 -4.73
CA ALA A 296 -13.73 -15.59 -3.99
C ALA A 296 -14.67 -14.52 -4.55
N ILE A 297 -14.13 -13.36 -4.98
CA ILE A 297 -14.92 -12.32 -5.63
C ILE A 297 -15.51 -12.84 -6.95
N ASP A 298 -14.67 -13.51 -7.74
CA ASP A 298 -15.08 -14.07 -9.05
C ASP A 298 -16.22 -15.07 -8.90
N ARG A 299 -16.19 -15.85 -7.82
CA ARG A 299 -17.18 -16.91 -7.58
C ARG A 299 -18.36 -16.48 -6.71
N ALA A 300 -18.50 -15.21 -6.41
CA ALA A 300 -19.49 -14.70 -5.44
C ALA A 300 -20.93 -15.09 -5.80
N ASP A 301 -21.27 -15.02 -7.09
CA ASP A 301 -22.59 -15.36 -7.63
C ASP A 301 -23.76 -14.80 -6.77
N GLY A 302 -23.63 -13.54 -6.37
CA GLY A 302 -24.62 -12.85 -5.53
C GLY A 302 -24.47 -13.11 -4.03
N GLY A 303 -23.54 -13.95 -3.63
CA GLY A 303 -23.33 -14.32 -2.22
C GLY A 303 -22.41 -13.36 -1.45
N GLU A 304 -21.99 -13.81 -0.27
CA GLU A 304 -21.09 -13.05 0.60
C GLU A 304 -19.62 -13.35 0.29
N VAL A 305 -18.80 -12.31 0.31
CA VAL A 305 -17.34 -12.41 0.17
C VAL A 305 -16.70 -11.72 1.37
N ASP A 306 -16.02 -12.48 2.21
CA ASP A 306 -15.29 -11.97 3.37
C ASP A 306 -13.94 -11.41 2.89
N LEU A 307 -13.74 -10.10 3.02
CA LEU A 307 -12.49 -9.43 2.69
C LEU A 307 -11.75 -8.93 3.94
N SER A 308 -12.01 -9.52 5.11
CA SER A 308 -11.32 -9.12 6.36
C SER A 308 -9.80 -9.19 6.23
N ASP A 309 -9.27 -10.10 5.43
CA ASP A 309 -7.83 -10.25 5.17
C ASP A 309 -7.38 -9.57 3.88
N ALA A 310 -8.29 -8.96 3.12
CA ALA A 310 -7.98 -8.40 1.81
C ALA A 310 -8.74 -7.09 1.58
N SER A 311 -8.85 -6.24 2.60
CA SER A 311 -9.61 -4.98 2.52
C SER A 311 -9.05 -4.01 1.47
N ASP A 312 -7.86 -4.26 0.96
CA ASP A 312 -7.30 -3.48 -0.15
C ASP A 312 -8.03 -3.74 -1.47
N LEU A 313 -8.83 -4.83 -1.55
CA LEU A 313 -9.61 -5.15 -2.75
C LEU A 313 -10.99 -4.51 -2.75
N VAL A 314 -11.42 -3.87 -1.66
CA VAL A 314 -12.80 -3.38 -1.46
C VAL A 314 -13.31 -2.58 -2.66
N THR A 315 -12.57 -1.56 -3.09
CA THR A 315 -13.04 -0.63 -4.13
C THR A 315 -13.22 -1.31 -5.50
N PRO A 316 -12.21 -1.99 -6.06
CA PRO A 316 -12.43 -2.67 -7.33
C PRO A 316 -13.41 -3.84 -7.22
N ALA A 317 -13.44 -4.55 -6.08
CA ALA A 317 -14.39 -5.65 -5.86
C ALA A 317 -15.84 -5.15 -5.89
N ALA A 318 -16.11 -4.00 -5.27
CA ALA A 318 -17.46 -3.43 -5.27
C ALA A 318 -17.92 -3.10 -6.70
N ALA A 319 -17.05 -2.48 -7.49
CA ALA A 319 -17.33 -2.17 -8.90
C ALA A 319 -17.56 -3.47 -9.70
N TRP A 320 -16.70 -4.45 -9.51
CA TRP A 320 -16.77 -5.76 -10.17
C TRP A 320 -18.13 -6.43 -9.90
N LEU A 321 -18.49 -6.57 -8.61
CA LEU A 321 -19.75 -7.19 -8.23
C LEU A 321 -20.97 -6.41 -8.77
N ALA A 322 -20.93 -5.08 -8.69
CA ALA A 322 -22.02 -4.25 -9.21
C ALA A 322 -22.27 -4.49 -10.71
N LEU A 323 -21.19 -4.70 -11.46
CA LEU A 323 -21.26 -4.90 -12.91
C LEU A 323 -21.57 -6.34 -13.32
N THR A 324 -21.37 -7.30 -12.41
CA THR A 324 -21.54 -8.73 -12.72
C THR A 324 -22.65 -9.35 -11.86
N SER A 325 -22.30 -10.26 -10.98
CA SER A 325 -23.29 -11.07 -10.23
C SER A 325 -23.95 -10.36 -9.05
N GLY A 326 -23.42 -9.23 -8.62
CA GLY A 326 -23.80 -8.67 -7.32
C GLY A 326 -23.16 -9.46 -6.19
N GLY A 327 -23.47 -9.07 -4.97
CA GLY A 327 -22.97 -9.75 -3.77
C GLY A 327 -22.79 -8.81 -2.60
N THR A 328 -22.31 -9.39 -1.51
CA THR A 328 -22.07 -8.65 -0.26
C THR A 328 -20.60 -8.77 0.14
N LEU A 329 -19.92 -7.64 0.28
CA LEU A 329 -18.58 -7.60 0.85
C LEU A 329 -18.71 -7.46 2.36
N THR A 330 -18.11 -8.39 3.12
CA THR A 330 -18.18 -8.42 4.58
C THR A 330 -16.78 -8.37 5.19
N GLY A 331 -16.71 -8.15 6.51
CA GLY A 331 -15.44 -8.16 7.26
C GLY A 331 -14.57 -6.94 7.01
N ILE A 332 -15.11 -5.85 6.49
CA ILE A 332 -14.31 -4.72 6.02
C ILE A 332 -14.53 -3.42 6.81
N ALA A 333 -15.16 -3.48 7.98
CA ALA A 333 -15.39 -2.27 8.79
C ALA A 333 -14.09 -1.48 9.01
N HIS A 334 -12.95 -2.16 9.16
CA HIS A 334 -11.64 -1.51 9.36
C HIS A 334 -11.16 -0.73 8.12
N ALA A 335 -11.77 -0.93 6.96
CA ALA A 335 -11.43 -0.16 5.76
C ALA A 335 -11.82 1.31 5.88
N ARG A 336 -12.67 1.67 6.85
CA ARG A 336 -13.01 3.06 7.15
C ARG A 336 -11.80 3.87 7.68
N GLY A 337 -10.81 3.18 8.24
CA GLY A 337 -9.60 3.81 8.78
C GLY A 337 -8.39 3.76 7.87
N LYS A 338 -8.58 3.51 6.57
CA LYS A 338 -7.48 3.47 5.60
C LYS A 338 -7.10 4.90 5.15
N GLU A 339 -6.64 5.07 3.91
CA GLU A 339 -6.27 6.37 3.35
C GLU A 339 -7.46 7.34 3.32
N SER A 340 -8.64 6.76 3.20
CA SER A 340 -9.93 7.42 3.27
C SER A 340 -10.88 6.52 4.07
N ASP A 341 -12.12 6.96 4.33
CA ASP A 341 -13.19 6.01 4.65
C ASP A 341 -13.47 5.28 3.33
N ARG A 342 -12.80 4.14 3.15
CA ARG A 342 -12.81 3.43 1.87
C ARG A 342 -14.19 2.88 1.52
N ILE A 343 -15.03 2.58 2.53
CA ILE A 343 -16.41 2.13 2.29
C ILE A 343 -17.23 3.30 1.74
N ALA A 344 -17.28 4.40 2.49
CA ALA A 344 -18.05 5.59 2.08
C ALA A 344 -17.56 6.15 0.74
N GLY A 345 -16.25 6.25 0.58
CA GLY A 345 -15.65 6.76 -0.68
C GLY A 345 -15.96 5.87 -1.87
N THR A 346 -15.96 4.55 -1.69
CA THR A 346 -16.31 3.61 -2.76
C THR A 346 -17.78 3.79 -3.17
N ILE A 347 -18.69 3.86 -2.20
CA ILE A 347 -20.12 4.04 -2.47
C ILE A 347 -20.35 5.37 -3.21
N GLU A 348 -19.73 6.44 -2.76
CA GLU A 348 -19.78 7.76 -3.39
C GLU A 348 -19.28 7.70 -4.84
N MET A 349 -18.12 7.11 -5.05
CA MET A 349 -17.53 6.96 -6.39
C MET A 349 -18.45 6.13 -7.29
N LEU A 350 -18.97 5.02 -6.81
CA LEU A 350 -19.88 4.18 -7.60
C LEU A 350 -21.14 4.94 -7.99
N UNK A 351 -21.60 5.63 -7.12
CA UNK A 351 -22.65 6.36 -7.33
C UNK A 351 -22.54 7.26 -8.36
N THR A 352 -21.36 7.96 -8.46
CA THR A 352 -21.03 8.94 -9.53
C THR A 352 -21.08 8.30 -10.94
N PHE A 353 -20.70 7.03 -11.05
CA PHE A 353 -20.75 6.26 -12.28
C PHE A 353 -22.12 5.60 -12.53
N GLY A 354 -23.13 5.89 -11.71
CA GLY A 354 -24.46 5.34 -11.85
C GLY A 354 -24.63 3.93 -11.28
N LEU A 355 -23.66 3.49 -10.48
CA LEU A 355 -23.71 2.17 -9.82
C LEU A 355 -24.19 2.34 -8.38
N GLU A 356 -25.17 1.54 -7.98
CA GLU A 356 -25.74 1.59 -6.64
C GLU A 356 -25.10 0.56 -5.74
N ALA A 357 -24.69 0.99 -4.56
CA ALA A 357 -24.19 0.15 -3.48
C ALA A 357 -24.77 0.64 -2.18
N GLN A 358 -25.06 -0.28 -1.27
CA GLN A 358 -25.63 0.04 0.03
C GLN A 358 -24.65 -0.31 1.13
N GLU A 359 -24.44 0.62 2.04
CA GLU A 359 -23.58 0.41 3.18
C GLU A 359 -24.24 -0.57 4.16
N SER A 360 -23.47 -1.44 4.76
CA SER A 360 -23.89 -2.28 5.88
C SER A 360 -22.96 -2.05 7.07
N ALA A 361 -23.30 -2.61 8.22
CA ALA A 361 -22.51 -2.41 9.45
C ALA A 361 -21.06 -2.87 9.27
N ASP A 362 -20.85 -3.92 8.48
CA ASP A 362 -19.56 -4.58 8.33
C ASP A 362 -19.00 -4.50 6.91
N GLY A 363 -19.70 -3.80 6.00
CA GLY A 363 -19.28 -3.77 4.61
C GLY A 363 -20.25 -3.08 3.69
N MET A 364 -20.54 -3.71 2.54
CA MET A 364 -21.46 -3.14 1.55
C MET A 364 -22.09 -4.22 0.67
N VAL A 365 -23.28 -3.87 0.15
CA VAL A 365 -24.05 -4.74 -0.73
C VAL A 365 -24.17 -4.08 -2.12
N UNK A 366 -23.97 -4.73 -3.26
CA UNK A 366 -24.06 -4.34 -4.54
C UNK A 366 -25.05 -5.17 -5.21
N UNK A 367 -26.07 -4.76 -5.92
CA UNK A 367 -26.77 -5.31 -6.76
C UNK A 367 -26.03 -5.59 -7.90
N GLY A 368 -26.28 -6.72 -8.63
CA GLY A 368 -25.56 -7.05 -9.84
C GLY A 368 -26.21 -6.60 -11.13
N GLY A 369 -25.51 -6.82 -12.23
CA GLY A 369 -26.02 -6.53 -13.57
C GLY A 369 -26.24 -5.05 -13.86
N GLN A 370 -25.56 -4.18 -13.15
CA GLN A 370 -25.68 -2.73 -13.33
C GLN A 370 -24.82 -2.26 -14.53
N SER A 371 -25.09 -1.06 -15.02
CA SER A 371 -24.41 -0.47 -16.18
C SER A 371 -23.77 0.87 -15.82
N LEU A 372 -22.59 1.11 -16.38
CA LEU A 372 -21.86 2.36 -16.17
C LEU A 372 -22.49 3.52 -16.93
N HIS A 373 -22.49 4.67 -16.30
CA HIS A 373 -22.90 5.93 -16.91
C HIS A 373 -21.77 6.95 -16.78
N ARG A 374 -21.67 7.84 -17.75
CA ARG A 374 -20.66 8.91 -17.68
C ARG A 374 -20.99 9.85 -16.52
N PRO A 375 -20.03 10.08 -15.61
CA PRO A 375 -20.23 11.03 -14.53
C PRO A 375 -20.50 12.45 -15.02
N ILE A 376 -21.44 13.13 -14.36
CA ILE A 376 -21.73 14.54 -14.62
C ILE A 376 -20.74 15.42 -13.83
N GLU A 377 -20.46 15.02 -12.61
CA GLU A 377 -19.54 15.75 -11.72
C GLU A 377 -18.16 15.09 -11.70
N PRO A 378 -17.11 15.85 -11.41
CA PRO A 378 -15.79 15.24 -11.20
C PRO A 378 -15.81 14.23 -10.07
N ILE A 379 -14.99 13.21 -10.20
CA ILE A 379 -14.89 12.10 -9.23
C ILE A 379 -13.79 12.41 -8.23
N GLU A 380 -14.13 12.48 -6.95
CA GLU A 380 -13.18 12.74 -5.87
C GLU A 380 -12.47 11.45 -5.46
N THR A 381 -11.17 11.51 -5.34
CA THR A 381 -10.36 10.34 -4.93
C THR A 381 -10.08 10.32 -3.43
N HIS A 382 -10.36 11.40 -2.72
CA HIS A 382 -10.12 11.53 -1.27
C HIS A 382 -8.67 11.16 -0.87
N MET A 383 -7.70 11.42 -1.75
CA MET A 383 -6.29 11.07 -1.52
C MET A 383 -6.08 9.55 -1.33
N ASP A 384 -6.98 8.73 -1.88
CA ASP A 384 -6.88 7.27 -1.81
C ASP A 384 -6.57 6.72 -3.20
N HIS A 385 -5.39 6.11 -3.33
CA HIS A 385 -4.93 5.58 -4.62
C HIS A 385 -5.82 4.46 -5.16
N ARG A 386 -6.52 3.72 -4.30
CA ARG A 386 -7.41 2.64 -4.75
C ARG A 386 -8.70 3.20 -5.33
N LEU A 387 -9.23 4.27 -4.72
CA LEU A 387 -10.35 5.01 -5.31
C LEU A 387 -9.93 5.60 -6.65
N ALA A 388 -8.76 6.24 -6.70
CA ALA A 388 -8.27 6.88 -7.92
C ALA A 388 -8.13 5.89 -9.08
N MET A 389 -7.45 4.76 -8.85
CA MET A 389 -7.21 3.78 -9.91
C MET A 389 -8.50 3.10 -10.37
N THR A 390 -9.40 2.77 -9.42
CA THR A 390 -10.70 2.18 -9.80
C THR A 390 -11.53 3.19 -10.61
N ALA A 391 -11.59 4.44 -10.17
CA ALA A 391 -12.31 5.49 -10.90
C ALA A 391 -11.76 5.67 -12.32
N MET A 392 -10.42 5.64 -12.48
CA MET A 392 -9.79 5.74 -13.80
C MET A 392 -10.15 4.55 -14.70
N VAL A 393 -10.21 3.34 -14.12
CA VAL A 393 -10.64 2.14 -14.87
C VAL A 393 -12.08 2.32 -15.32
N LEU A 394 -12.99 2.70 -14.44
CA LEU A 394 -14.41 2.88 -14.82
C LEU A 394 -14.56 4.01 -15.86
N ALA A 395 -13.83 5.11 -15.69
CA ALA A 395 -13.83 6.22 -16.63
C ALA A 395 -13.30 5.81 -18.01
N SER A 396 -12.42 4.80 -18.09
CA SER A 396 -11.93 4.33 -19.39
C SER A 396 -13.07 3.80 -20.28
N LYS A 397 -14.18 3.36 -19.68
CA LYS A 397 -15.34 2.89 -20.45
C LYS A 397 -16.26 4.02 -20.89
N VAL A 398 -16.54 4.97 -20.00
CA VAL A 398 -17.60 5.96 -20.22
C VAL A 398 -17.11 7.40 -20.27
N GLY A 399 -15.87 7.61 -19.96
CA GLY A 399 -15.31 8.96 -19.78
C GLY A 399 -15.53 9.45 -18.36
N GLY A 400 -14.78 10.47 -17.97
CA GLY A 400 -14.94 11.08 -16.65
C GLY A 400 -13.76 11.98 -16.28
N VAL A 401 -13.96 12.77 -15.24
CA VAL A 401 -12.95 13.70 -14.73
C VAL A 401 -12.58 13.25 -13.32
N ILE A 402 -11.30 12.95 -13.11
CA ILE A 402 -10.79 12.41 -11.84
C ILE A 402 -9.97 13.49 -11.12
N VAL A 403 -10.38 13.85 -9.92
CA VAL A 403 -9.65 14.81 -9.09
C VAL A 403 -8.65 14.06 -8.23
N GLY A 404 -7.38 14.48 -8.26
CA GLY A 404 -6.33 13.83 -7.45
C GLY A 404 -5.87 12.49 -8.01
N ALA A 405 -5.95 12.29 -9.32
CA ALA A 405 -5.53 11.05 -9.98
C ALA A 405 -4.06 10.70 -9.72
N GLU A 406 -3.23 11.71 -9.48
CA GLU A 406 -1.81 11.56 -9.20
C GLU A 406 -1.51 10.73 -7.94
N ILE A 407 -2.48 10.56 -7.05
CA ILE A 407 -2.30 9.71 -5.87
C ILE A 407 -2.02 8.25 -6.24
N SER A 408 -2.35 7.82 -7.47
CA SER A 408 -2.00 6.48 -7.95
C SER A 408 -0.49 6.21 -7.89
N GLU A 409 0.33 7.26 -7.98
CA GLU A 409 1.80 7.16 -7.94
C GLU A 409 2.34 6.63 -6.59
N VAL A 410 1.55 6.68 -5.51
CA VAL A 410 2.02 6.16 -4.23
C VAL A 410 2.28 4.65 -4.28
N THR A 411 1.55 3.95 -5.16
CA THR A 411 1.67 2.48 -5.30
C THR A 411 2.05 2.04 -6.72
N HIS A 412 1.51 2.70 -7.76
CA HIS A 412 1.69 2.26 -9.15
C HIS A 412 2.12 3.40 -10.06
N PRO A 413 3.39 3.79 -10.01
CA PRO A 413 3.91 4.76 -10.99
C PRO A 413 3.71 4.24 -12.41
N GLY A 414 3.19 5.08 -13.27
CA GLY A 414 2.93 4.70 -14.66
C GLY A 414 1.57 4.06 -14.88
N PHE A 415 0.71 3.95 -13.86
CA PHE A 415 -0.64 3.41 -14.03
C PHE A 415 -1.40 4.16 -15.12
N VAL A 416 -1.44 5.45 -15.01
CA VAL A 416 -2.08 6.31 -16.01
C VAL A 416 -1.50 6.09 -17.40
N UNK A 417 -0.42 5.94 -17.48
CA UNK A 417 0.21 5.73 -18.64
C UNK A 417 -0.15 4.49 -19.27
N GLN A 418 -0.10 3.49 -18.52
CA GLN A 418 -0.47 2.16 -19.01
C GLN A 418 -1.96 2.08 -19.40
N LEU A 419 -2.82 2.63 -18.58
CA LEU A 419 -4.26 2.64 -18.85
C LEU A 419 -4.58 3.38 -20.17
N LEU A 420 -4.04 4.56 -20.35
CA LEU A 420 -4.34 5.36 -21.54
C LEU A 420 -3.73 4.75 -22.81
N ALA A 421 -2.64 4.00 -22.70
CA ALA A 421 -2.04 3.29 -23.82
C ALA A 421 -3.00 2.26 -24.44
N LEU A 422 -3.95 1.73 -23.69
CA LEU A 422 -4.95 0.80 -24.21
C LEU A 422 -5.82 1.45 -25.32
N GLY A 423 -5.96 2.78 -25.32
CA GLY A 423 -6.72 3.52 -26.33
C GLY A 423 -5.91 3.86 -27.58
N THR A 424 -4.65 3.66 -27.59
CA THR A 424 -3.76 4.06 -28.72
C THR A 424 -3.25 2.90 -29.54
N UNK A 425 -3.38 1.91 -29.07
CA UNK A 425 -2.88 0.85 -29.66
C UNK A 425 -3.81 0.18 -30.51
N GLN A 426 -4.31 0.81 -31.51
CA GLN A 426 -5.18 0.25 -32.55
C GLN A 426 -4.43 -0.08 -33.82
#